data_7d21f1ed8875d3622174c86246bafdc2
#
_entry.id   7d21f1ed8875d3622174c86246bafdc2
#
_cell.length_a   1.000
_cell.length_b   1.000
_cell.length_c   1.000
_cell.angle_alpha   90.00
_cell.angle_beta   90.00
_cell.angle_gamma   90.00
#
_symmetry.space_group_name_H-M   'P 1'
#
loop_
_entity.id
_entity.type
_entity.pdbx_description
1 polymer ?
#
loop_
_entity_poly.entity_id
_entity_poly.type
_entity_poly.pdbx_seq_one_letter_code
_entity_poly.pdbx_strand_id
1 'polypeptide(L)'
;VFFWCIGNEEMLFAEERGRRILESLLARTRQLDATRPVTAACDRPDNSTVYDNLDVVGINYGLDSYDAVHKKFPDRAVVSTECCATSTTRGWYYDDFPAMGLTNCYDRDWSDWFRGRERTWKFIDEREWVMGSYQWIGFDHRGETVWPRLSSCSGAIDMFLLKKDAFWHNKALWTREPMIHLLPHWNHPGHEGEI
;
A
#
# COMPACT_ATOMS: atom_id res chain seq x y z
N VAL A 1 5.87 -18.33 3.99
CA VAL A 1 5.20 -17.81 2.76
C VAL A 1 3.72 -18.04 2.92
N PHE A 2 2.90 -17.00 2.71
CA PHE A 2 1.45 -17.07 2.84
C PHE A 2 0.81 -17.38 1.49
N PHE A 3 1.18 -16.63 0.47
CA PHE A 3 0.82 -16.87 -0.94
C PHE A 3 1.96 -16.44 -1.86
N TRP A 4 1.91 -16.86 -3.12
CA TRP A 4 2.84 -16.44 -4.17
C TRP A 4 2.23 -15.30 -4.99
N CYS A 5 2.94 -14.17 -5.10
CA CYS A 5 2.61 -13.10 -6.02
C CYS A 5 3.51 -13.24 -7.27
N ILE A 6 2.90 -13.42 -8.44
CA ILE A 6 3.62 -13.74 -9.68
C ILE A 6 3.68 -12.62 -10.71
N GLY A 7 3.23 -11.42 -10.33
CA GLY A 7 3.32 -10.21 -11.15
C GLY A 7 2.86 -9.00 -10.38
N ASN A 8 3.41 -7.82 -10.72
CA ASN A 8 3.07 -6.55 -10.08
C ASN A 8 2.91 -5.45 -11.11
N GLU A 9 1.71 -4.87 -11.20
CA GLU A 9 1.37 -3.69 -12.01
C GLU A 9 1.79 -3.76 -13.48
N GLU A 10 1.75 -4.97 -14.04
CA GLU A 10 2.16 -5.19 -15.42
C GLU A 10 1.15 -4.58 -16.41
N MET A 11 1.62 -3.74 -17.30
CA MET A 11 0.77 -3.09 -18.32
C MET A 11 0.06 -4.09 -19.22
N LEU A 12 0.62 -5.28 -19.37
CA LEU A 12 0.05 -6.35 -20.19
C LEU A 12 -1.12 -7.11 -19.53
N PHE A 13 -1.46 -6.83 -18.28
CA PHE A 13 -2.53 -7.56 -17.57
C PHE A 13 -3.92 -7.45 -18.25
N ALA A 14 -4.15 -6.41 -19.03
CA ALA A 14 -5.37 -6.24 -19.83
C ALA A 14 -5.30 -6.89 -21.22
N GLU A 15 -4.17 -7.51 -21.60
CA GLU A 15 -3.93 -8.02 -22.94
C GLU A 15 -3.87 -9.55 -22.96
N GLU A 16 -4.24 -10.15 -24.10
CA GLU A 16 -4.14 -11.60 -24.32
C GLU A 16 -2.71 -12.13 -24.19
N ARG A 17 -1.70 -11.33 -24.57
CA ARG A 17 -0.30 -11.69 -24.39
C ARG A 17 0.07 -11.79 -22.91
N GLY A 18 -0.37 -10.84 -22.09
CA GLY A 18 -0.16 -10.85 -20.64
C GLY A 18 -0.83 -12.04 -19.99
N ARG A 19 -2.06 -12.36 -20.38
CA ARG A 19 -2.79 -13.53 -19.90
C ARG A 19 -2.00 -14.82 -20.12
N ARG A 20 -1.46 -15.04 -21.34
CA ARG A 20 -0.64 -16.24 -21.66
C ARG A 20 0.65 -16.30 -20.85
N ILE A 21 1.31 -15.17 -20.63
CA ILE A 21 2.51 -15.11 -19.80
C ILE A 21 2.16 -15.49 -18.36
N LEU A 22 1.09 -14.90 -17.81
CA LEU A 22 0.63 -15.17 -16.45
C LEU A 22 0.27 -16.66 -16.26
N GLU A 23 -0.42 -17.27 -17.22
CA GLU A 23 -0.75 -18.70 -17.19
C GLU A 23 0.51 -19.58 -17.15
N SER A 24 1.54 -19.20 -17.90
CA SER A 24 2.84 -19.90 -17.88
C SER A 24 3.54 -19.76 -16.52
N LEU A 25 3.54 -18.56 -15.95
CA LEU A 25 4.09 -18.31 -14.62
C LEU A 25 3.31 -19.06 -13.54
N LEU A 26 1.99 -19.05 -13.60
CA LEU A 26 1.10 -19.78 -12.70
C LEU A 26 1.36 -21.29 -12.74
N ALA A 27 1.44 -21.86 -13.95
CA ALA A 27 1.75 -23.29 -14.15
C ALA A 27 3.11 -23.64 -13.54
N ARG A 28 4.12 -22.79 -13.76
CA ARG A 28 5.45 -22.99 -13.20
C ARG A 28 5.47 -22.87 -11.69
N THR A 29 4.78 -21.89 -11.14
CA THR A 29 4.67 -21.71 -9.68
C THR A 29 4.05 -22.95 -9.04
N ARG A 30 2.94 -23.45 -9.59
CA ARG A 30 2.26 -24.65 -9.07
C ARG A 30 3.08 -25.93 -9.20
N GLN A 31 3.97 -26.03 -10.21
CA GLN A 31 4.94 -27.13 -10.30
C GLN A 31 5.99 -27.08 -9.18
N LEU A 32 6.39 -25.88 -8.77
CA LEU A 32 7.41 -25.68 -7.74
C LEU A 32 6.82 -25.77 -6.31
N ASP A 33 5.64 -25.20 -6.12
CA ASP A 33 4.91 -25.22 -4.85
C ASP A 33 3.39 -25.14 -5.11
N ALA A 34 2.71 -26.25 -4.98
CA ALA A 34 1.25 -26.35 -5.09
C ALA A 34 0.53 -26.14 -3.73
N THR A 35 1.27 -25.84 -2.65
CA THR A 35 0.71 -25.78 -1.29
C THR A 35 0.22 -24.39 -0.92
N ARG A 36 0.51 -23.38 -1.71
CA ARG A 36 0.16 -21.98 -1.44
C ARG A 36 -0.70 -21.42 -2.56
N PRO A 37 -1.69 -20.56 -2.22
CA PRO A 37 -2.46 -19.84 -3.23
C PRO A 37 -1.57 -18.86 -4.00
N VAL A 38 -1.99 -18.53 -5.20
CA VAL A 38 -1.25 -17.65 -6.11
C VAL A 38 -2.09 -16.42 -6.42
N THR A 39 -1.45 -15.26 -6.42
CA THR A 39 -2.03 -13.96 -6.78
C THR A 39 -1.12 -13.19 -7.75
N ALA A 40 -1.63 -12.11 -8.29
CA ALA A 40 -0.86 -11.03 -8.90
C ALA A 40 -1.41 -9.70 -8.42
N ALA A 41 -0.54 -8.74 -8.22
CA ALA A 41 -0.88 -7.39 -7.75
C ALA A 41 -1.24 -6.50 -8.94
N CYS A 42 -2.44 -5.97 -8.99
CA CYS A 42 -2.93 -5.18 -10.12
C CYS A 42 -3.43 -3.81 -9.65
N ASP A 43 -2.92 -2.76 -10.30
CA ASP A 43 -3.31 -1.36 -10.09
C ASP A 43 -4.57 -0.94 -10.88
N ARG A 44 -4.99 -1.75 -11.87
CA ARG A 44 -6.15 -1.52 -12.75
C ARG A 44 -7.07 -2.73 -12.80
N PRO A 45 -7.64 -3.14 -11.66
CA PRO A 45 -8.36 -4.41 -11.54
C PRO A 45 -9.62 -4.49 -12.39
N ASP A 46 -10.28 -3.37 -12.68
CA ASP A 46 -11.55 -3.32 -13.42
C ASP A 46 -11.40 -3.79 -14.88
N ASN A 47 -10.24 -3.48 -15.50
CA ASN A 47 -9.93 -3.78 -16.90
C ASN A 47 -9.09 -5.05 -17.05
N SER A 48 -8.84 -5.77 -15.98
CA SER A 48 -7.90 -6.88 -15.99
C SER A 48 -8.61 -8.24 -16.15
N THR A 49 -8.04 -9.11 -16.99
CA THR A 49 -8.35 -10.55 -17.06
C THR A 49 -7.41 -11.38 -16.20
N VAL A 50 -6.49 -10.72 -15.47
CA VAL A 50 -5.44 -11.35 -14.67
C VAL A 50 -5.98 -12.34 -13.65
N TYR A 51 -7.13 -12.05 -13.06
CA TYR A 51 -7.69 -12.86 -11.98
C TYR A 51 -8.40 -14.13 -12.43
N ASP A 52 -8.71 -14.33 -13.72
CA ASP A 52 -9.53 -15.44 -14.17
C ASP A 52 -9.01 -16.80 -13.69
N ASN A 53 -7.70 -16.98 -13.61
CA ASN A 53 -7.02 -18.22 -13.24
C ASN A 53 -6.27 -18.17 -11.90
N LEU A 54 -6.31 -17.03 -11.16
CA LEU A 54 -5.62 -16.86 -9.88
C LEU A 54 -6.52 -17.28 -8.70
N ASP A 55 -5.89 -17.69 -7.62
CA ASP A 55 -6.60 -18.16 -6.43
C ASP A 55 -7.09 -16.99 -5.56
N VAL A 56 -6.35 -15.89 -5.54
CA VAL A 56 -6.60 -14.69 -4.74
C VAL A 56 -6.57 -13.46 -5.63
N VAL A 57 -7.45 -12.52 -5.39
CA VAL A 57 -7.49 -11.22 -6.07
C VAL A 57 -6.58 -10.25 -5.34
N GLY A 58 -5.47 -9.85 -5.96
CA GLY A 58 -4.53 -8.87 -5.42
C GLY A 58 -4.75 -7.49 -6.04
N ILE A 59 -5.05 -6.49 -5.23
CA ILE A 59 -5.31 -5.12 -5.70
C ILE A 59 -4.29 -4.17 -5.08
N ASN A 60 -3.63 -3.39 -5.93
CA ASN A 60 -2.81 -2.27 -5.51
C ASN A 60 -3.66 -0.99 -5.51
N TYR A 61 -3.75 -0.30 -4.37
CA TYR A 61 -4.46 0.97 -4.22
C TYR A 61 -5.95 0.89 -4.61
N GLY A 62 -6.48 1.90 -5.25
CA GLY A 62 -7.79 1.92 -5.93
C GLY A 62 -8.97 1.39 -5.12
N LEU A 63 -9.17 1.85 -3.86
CA LEU A 63 -10.22 1.35 -2.97
C LEU A 63 -11.61 1.35 -3.64
N ASP A 64 -11.87 2.29 -4.53
CA ASP A 64 -13.17 2.45 -5.18
C ASP A 64 -13.53 1.28 -6.13
N SER A 65 -12.53 0.49 -6.56
CA SER A 65 -12.76 -0.68 -7.44
C SER A 65 -13.02 -1.99 -6.71
N TYR A 66 -12.76 -2.07 -5.41
CA TYR A 66 -12.85 -3.33 -4.64
C TYR A 66 -14.23 -3.98 -4.70
N ASP A 67 -15.29 -3.19 -4.47
CA ASP A 67 -16.66 -3.73 -4.44
C ASP A 67 -17.09 -4.27 -5.82
N ALA A 68 -16.69 -3.60 -6.91
CA ALA A 68 -16.95 -4.05 -8.27
C ALA A 68 -16.19 -5.34 -8.62
N VAL A 69 -14.93 -5.41 -8.23
CA VAL A 69 -14.08 -6.59 -8.42
C VAL A 69 -14.59 -7.77 -7.61
N HIS A 70 -14.96 -7.56 -6.34
CA HIS A 70 -15.56 -8.64 -5.53
C HIS A 70 -16.87 -9.14 -6.12
N LYS A 71 -17.72 -8.26 -6.63
CA LYS A 71 -18.96 -8.67 -7.33
C LYS A 71 -18.69 -9.54 -8.55
N LYS A 72 -17.57 -9.31 -9.24
CA LYS A 72 -17.12 -10.13 -10.39
C LYS A 72 -16.56 -11.49 -9.94
N PHE A 73 -15.91 -11.54 -8.77
CA PHE A 73 -15.27 -12.74 -8.21
C PHE A 73 -15.73 -13.01 -6.76
N PRO A 74 -17.03 -13.30 -6.54
CA PRO A 74 -17.61 -13.35 -5.19
C PRO A 74 -17.08 -14.47 -4.31
N ASP A 75 -16.58 -15.55 -4.92
CA ASP A 75 -16.04 -16.72 -4.21
C ASP A 75 -14.54 -16.64 -3.93
N ARG A 76 -13.90 -15.51 -4.25
CA ARG A 76 -12.46 -15.32 -4.05
C ARG A 76 -12.16 -14.30 -2.97
N ALA A 77 -11.19 -14.63 -2.14
CA ALA A 77 -10.64 -13.67 -1.21
C ALA A 77 -9.93 -12.54 -1.97
N VAL A 78 -10.08 -11.32 -1.46
CA VAL A 78 -9.39 -10.12 -1.96
C VAL A 78 -8.33 -9.72 -0.95
N VAL A 79 -7.18 -9.30 -1.43
CA VAL A 79 -6.10 -8.74 -0.61
C VAL A 79 -5.63 -7.41 -1.20
N SER A 80 -5.44 -6.41 -0.36
CA SER A 80 -4.72 -5.21 -0.75
C SER A 80 -3.23 -5.54 -0.81
N THR A 81 -2.70 -5.71 -1.99
CA THR A 81 -1.29 -6.06 -2.20
C THR A 81 -0.37 -4.86 -2.05
N GLU A 82 -0.88 -3.66 -2.28
CA GLU A 82 -0.27 -2.39 -1.90
C GLU A 82 -1.32 -1.36 -1.51
N CYS A 83 -1.05 -0.56 -0.49
CA CYS A 83 -1.85 0.58 -0.12
C CYS A 83 -1.03 1.65 0.61
N CYS A 84 -1.65 2.79 0.86
CA CYS A 84 -1.11 3.82 1.75
C CYS A 84 0.26 4.39 1.35
N ALA A 85 0.61 4.48 0.06
CA ALA A 85 1.86 5.07 -0.40
C ALA A 85 1.92 6.60 -0.13
N THR A 86 1.55 7.00 1.08
CA THR A 86 1.56 8.40 1.51
C THR A 86 2.95 8.79 1.94
N SER A 87 3.56 9.69 1.20
CA SER A 87 4.91 10.17 1.52
C SER A 87 4.89 11.02 2.78
N THR A 88 5.80 10.72 3.71
CA THR A 88 5.95 11.48 4.95
C THR A 88 7.42 11.61 5.33
N THR A 89 7.83 12.77 5.82
CA THR A 89 9.19 13.03 6.30
C THR A 89 9.22 13.00 7.82
N ARG A 90 10.02 12.12 8.43
CA ARG A 90 10.06 11.96 9.89
C ARG A 90 10.27 13.29 10.61
N GLY A 91 9.37 13.62 11.54
CA GLY A 91 9.44 14.81 12.37
C GLY A 91 9.22 16.14 11.62
N TRP A 92 8.65 16.07 10.42
CA TRP A 92 8.31 17.25 9.63
C TRP A 92 6.76 17.39 9.54
N TYR A 93 6.26 18.60 9.79
CA TYR A 93 4.81 18.83 9.90
C TYR A 93 4.27 19.94 9.00
N TYR A 94 5.12 20.42 8.08
CA TYR A 94 4.80 21.46 7.11
C TYR A 94 4.84 20.90 5.69
N ASP A 95 4.18 21.57 4.76
CA ASP A 95 4.24 21.24 3.34
C ASP A 95 5.31 22.08 2.66
N ASP A 96 6.42 21.48 2.32
CA ASP A 96 7.59 22.14 1.71
C ASP A 96 8.19 21.34 0.55
N PHE A 97 7.32 20.66 -0.17
CA PHE A 97 7.78 19.80 -1.26
C PHE A 97 8.50 20.56 -2.37
N PRO A 98 8.03 21.75 -2.86
CA PRO A 98 8.67 22.42 -3.97
C PRO A 98 10.12 22.87 -3.69
N ALA A 99 10.43 23.24 -2.46
CA ALA A 99 11.76 23.74 -2.09
C ALA A 99 12.73 22.64 -1.65
N MET A 100 12.29 21.73 -0.79
CA MET A 100 13.15 20.76 -0.12
C MET A 100 12.74 19.29 -0.35
N GLY A 101 11.64 19.03 -1.01
CA GLY A 101 11.10 17.66 -1.17
C GLY A 101 10.56 17.07 0.12
N LEU A 102 10.26 17.89 1.13
CA LEU A 102 9.75 17.46 2.42
C LEU A 102 8.23 17.44 2.41
N THR A 103 7.65 16.46 3.09
CA THR A 103 6.21 16.27 3.20
C THR A 103 5.84 16.05 4.66
N ASN A 104 4.71 16.59 5.09
CA ASN A 104 4.30 16.50 6.50
C ASN A 104 4.02 15.06 6.93
N CYS A 105 4.10 14.79 8.24
CA CYS A 105 3.88 13.49 8.83
C CYS A 105 2.42 13.15 9.13
N TYR A 106 1.49 14.05 8.86
CA TYR A 106 0.07 13.77 9.07
C TYR A 106 -0.45 12.71 8.11
N ASP A 107 -1.39 11.90 8.59
CA ASP A 107 -2.05 10.88 7.77
C ASP A 107 -3.10 11.51 6.87
N ARG A 108 -2.69 11.94 5.68
CA ARG A 108 -3.55 12.58 4.68
C ARG A 108 -3.62 11.73 3.42
N ASP A 109 -4.75 11.82 2.73
CA ASP A 109 -4.85 11.33 1.37
C ASP A 109 -3.88 12.14 0.51
N TRP A 110 -2.97 11.45 -0.18
CA TRP A 110 -2.02 12.08 -1.08
C TRP A 110 -2.63 12.37 -2.46
N SER A 111 -3.53 11.49 -2.88
CA SER A 111 -4.28 11.58 -4.12
C SER A 111 -5.49 10.63 -4.03
N ASP A 112 -6.27 10.55 -5.11
CA ASP A 112 -7.36 9.56 -5.21
C ASP A 112 -6.87 8.11 -5.15
N TRP A 113 -5.62 7.84 -5.49
CA TRP A 113 -4.99 6.53 -5.42
C TRP A 113 -4.38 6.25 -4.05
N PHE A 114 -3.65 7.21 -3.50
CA PHE A 114 -2.87 7.05 -2.27
C PHE A 114 -3.64 7.60 -1.09
N ARG A 115 -4.53 6.77 -0.56
CA ARG A 115 -5.35 7.11 0.62
C ARG A 115 -4.54 6.94 1.90
N GLY A 116 -4.90 7.72 2.92
CA GLY A 116 -4.33 7.63 4.25
C GLY A 116 -4.55 6.25 4.91
N ARG A 117 -3.78 5.97 5.94
CA ARG A 117 -3.80 4.70 6.66
C ARG A 117 -5.12 4.44 7.36
N GLU A 118 -5.66 5.45 8.05
CA GLU A 118 -6.92 5.32 8.74
C GLU A 118 -8.08 5.03 7.79
N ARG A 119 -8.15 5.76 6.69
CA ARG A 119 -9.18 5.57 5.67
C ARG A 119 -9.11 4.17 5.05
N THR A 120 -7.91 3.75 4.69
CA THR A 120 -7.69 2.41 4.10
C THR A 120 -8.02 1.32 5.11
N TRP A 121 -7.60 1.47 6.36
CA TRP A 121 -7.92 0.52 7.42
C TRP A 121 -9.42 0.38 7.63
N LYS A 122 -10.15 1.47 7.80
CA LYS A 122 -11.61 1.46 7.97
C LYS A 122 -12.29 0.77 6.79
N PHE A 123 -11.87 1.10 5.58
CA PHE A 123 -12.41 0.50 4.37
C PHE A 123 -12.26 -1.03 4.36
N ILE A 124 -11.09 -1.53 4.76
CA ILE A 124 -10.78 -2.96 4.80
C ILE A 124 -11.51 -3.65 5.96
N ASP A 125 -11.52 -3.04 7.14
CA ASP A 125 -12.15 -3.60 8.34
C ASP A 125 -13.68 -3.78 8.20
N GLU A 126 -14.31 -2.95 7.39
CA GLU A 126 -15.75 -3.05 7.08
C GLU A 126 -16.11 -4.16 6.07
N ARG A 127 -15.12 -4.88 5.51
CA ARG A 127 -15.30 -5.86 4.42
C ARG A 127 -14.72 -7.22 4.77
N GLU A 128 -15.55 -8.13 5.29
CA GLU A 128 -15.13 -9.47 5.70
C GLU A 128 -14.47 -10.31 4.59
N TRP A 129 -14.74 -9.99 3.33
CA TRP A 129 -14.14 -10.65 2.18
C TRP A 129 -12.75 -10.11 1.80
N VAL A 130 -12.29 -9.02 2.42
CA VAL A 130 -10.92 -8.53 2.29
C VAL A 130 -10.07 -9.13 3.39
N MET A 131 -9.13 -9.99 3.01
CA MET A 131 -8.32 -10.74 3.96
C MET A 131 -7.21 -9.90 4.65
N GLY A 132 -7.03 -8.66 4.25
CA GLY A 132 -6.07 -7.74 4.85
C GLY A 132 -5.32 -6.90 3.81
N SER A 133 -4.27 -6.23 4.28
CA SER A 133 -3.49 -5.31 3.44
C SER A 133 -2.00 -5.38 3.70
N TYR A 134 -1.22 -5.12 2.64
CA TYR A 134 0.19 -4.79 2.70
C TYR A 134 0.35 -3.31 2.34
N GLN A 135 1.00 -2.56 3.19
CA GLN A 135 1.24 -1.14 2.93
C GLN A 135 2.51 -0.94 2.10
N TRP A 136 2.48 -0.03 1.16
CA TRP A 136 3.64 0.50 0.52
C TRP A 136 4.12 1.72 1.31
N ILE A 137 5.15 1.64 2.15
CA ILE A 137 5.98 0.48 2.33
C ILE A 137 6.48 0.46 3.78
N GLY A 138 7.21 -0.59 4.18
CA GLY A 138 7.74 -0.69 5.55
C GLY A 138 8.84 0.33 5.85
N PHE A 139 9.77 0.53 4.90
CA PHE A 139 10.94 1.37 5.06
C PHE A 139 11.06 2.37 3.92
N ASP A 140 11.49 3.60 4.23
CA ASP A 140 11.95 4.53 3.20
C ASP A 140 13.12 3.90 2.42
N HIS A 141 13.19 4.17 1.13
CA HIS A 141 14.21 3.57 0.27
C HIS A 141 14.68 4.52 -0.84
N ARG A 142 15.80 4.19 -1.44
CA ARG A 142 16.32 4.90 -2.61
C ARG A 142 15.53 4.50 -3.85
N GLY A 143 15.37 5.43 -4.77
CA GLY A 143 14.54 5.27 -5.97
C GLY A 143 13.12 5.72 -5.74
N GLU A 144 12.25 5.59 -6.76
CA GLU A 144 10.84 5.98 -6.77
C GLU A 144 10.62 7.39 -6.19
N THR A 145 11.37 8.34 -6.68
CA THR A 145 11.37 9.68 -6.14
C THR A 145 11.20 10.73 -7.24
N VAL A 146 10.69 11.88 -6.86
CA VAL A 146 10.54 13.07 -7.71
C VAL A 146 11.36 14.18 -7.09
N TRP A 147 12.19 14.83 -7.95
CA TRP A 147 12.97 15.98 -7.51
C TRP A 147 12.09 17.07 -6.86
N PRO A 148 12.53 17.71 -5.77
CA PRO A 148 13.89 17.70 -5.16
C PRO A 148 14.13 16.58 -4.12
N ARG A 149 13.19 15.69 -3.90
CA ARG A 149 13.36 14.56 -2.98
C ARG A 149 14.33 13.52 -3.55
N LEU A 150 15.21 12.99 -2.70
CA LEU A 150 16.26 12.05 -3.08
C LEU A 150 15.96 10.59 -2.80
N SER A 151 14.85 10.31 -2.10
CA SER A 151 14.42 8.97 -1.72
C SER A 151 12.91 8.87 -1.65
N SER A 152 12.34 7.68 -1.80
CA SER A 152 10.95 7.42 -1.47
C SER A 152 10.76 7.52 0.04
N CYS A 153 9.77 8.29 0.47
CA CYS A 153 9.44 8.54 1.87
C CYS A 153 8.08 7.91 2.26
N SER A 154 7.65 6.88 1.56
CA SER A 154 6.38 6.19 1.84
C SER A 154 6.48 5.19 3.00
N GLY A 155 7.67 4.93 3.51
CA GLY A 155 7.90 4.00 4.62
C GLY A 155 7.26 4.44 5.94
N ALA A 156 6.91 3.46 6.76
CA ALA A 156 6.55 3.70 8.17
C ALA A 156 7.80 3.92 9.05
N ILE A 157 8.94 3.50 8.56
CA ILE A 157 10.26 3.62 9.19
C ILE A 157 11.19 4.30 8.18
N ASP A 158 12.02 5.24 8.62
CA ASP A 158 12.94 5.93 7.73
C ASP A 158 14.18 5.08 7.37
N MET A 159 15.04 5.60 6.46
CA MET A 159 16.27 4.90 6.04
C MET A 159 17.29 4.71 7.15
N PHE A 160 17.14 5.40 8.28
CA PHE A 160 17.99 5.24 9.46
C PHE A 160 17.38 4.28 10.48
N LEU A 161 16.34 3.55 10.11
CA LEU A 161 15.59 2.62 10.95
C LEU A 161 14.85 3.29 12.12
N LEU A 162 14.57 4.58 12.01
CA LEU A 162 13.81 5.33 13.00
C LEU A 162 12.32 5.35 12.63
N LYS A 163 11.49 5.13 13.63
CA LYS A 163 10.03 5.08 13.47
C LYS A 163 9.48 6.47 13.15
N LYS A 164 8.61 6.54 12.15
CA LYS A 164 7.86 7.75 11.78
C LYS A 164 6.49 7.74 12.46
N ASP A 165 5.74 8.84 12.40
CA ASP A 165 4.37 8.89 12.94
C ASP A 165 3.50 7.81 12.29
N ALA A 166 3.72 7.49 11.02
CA ALA A 166 3.08 6.40 10.31
C ALA A 166 3.23 5.02 10.98
N PHE A 167 4.38 4.73 11.59
CA PHE A 167 4.59 3.50 12.36
C PHE A 167 3.66 3.45 13.59
N TRP A 168 3.58 4.55 14.31
CA TRP A 168 2.77 4.63 15.51
C TRP A 168 1.28 4.61 15.17
N HIS A 169 0.88 5.23 14.06
CA HIS A 169 -0.47 5.15 13.55
C HIS A 169 -0.85 3.70 13.21
N ASN A 170 -0.01 2.99 12.47
CA ASN A 170 -0.23 1.56 12.20
C ASN A 170 -0.33 0.75 13.50
N LYS A 171 0.55 1.00 14.47
CA LYS A 171 0.47 0.33 15.76
C LYS A 171 -0.87 0.59 16.45
N ALA A 172 -1.35 1.83 16.45
CA ALA A 172 -2.64 2.17 17.04
C ALA A 172 -3.83 1.44 16.39
N LEU A 173 -3.80 1.29 15.05
CA LEU A 173 -4.84 0.60 14.30
C LEU A 173 -4.80 -0.93 14.47
N TRP A 174 -3.60 -1.52 14.60
CA TRP A 174 -3.40 -2.97 14.53
C TRP A 174 -3.22 -3.66 15.89
N THR A 175 -3.00 -2.91 16.96
CA THR A 175 -2.86 -3.50 18.30
C THR A 175 -4.11 -3.28 19.14
N ARG A 176 -4.33 -4.20 20.08
CA ARG A 176 -5.33 -4.04 21.15
C ARG A 176 -4.70 -3.49 22.44
N GLU A 177 -3.39 -3.31 22.46
CA GLU A 177 -2.69 -2.72 23.60
C GLU A 177 -2.97 -1.21 23.66
N PRO A 178 -3.33 -0.67 24.81
CA PRO A 178 -3.48 0.77 24.98
C PRO A 178 -2.17 1.49 24.63
N MET A 179 -2.27 2.50 23.78
CA MET A 179 -1.14 3.34 23.40
C MET A 179 -1.59 4.76 23.12
N ILE A 180 -0.67 5.70 23.31
CA ILE A 180 -0.83 7.09 22.91
C ILE A 180 0.41 7.50 22.15
N HIS A 181 0.24 8.17 21.03
CA HIS A 181 1.30 8.84 20.29
C HIS A 181 0.83 10.25 19.95
N LEU A 182 1.62 11.25 20.29
CA LEU A 182 1.28 12.65 20.08
C LEU A 182 2.09 13.19 18.89
N LEU A 183 1.41 13.89 17.99
CA LEU A 183 2.01 14.63 16.88
C LEU A 183 1.26 15.98 16.74
N PRO A 184 1.98 17.04 16.33
CA PRO A 184 3.42 17.11 16.12
C PRO A 184 4.20 16.97 17.42
N HIS A 185 5.53 16.74 17.32
CA HIS A 185 6.39 16.84 18.49
C HIS A 185 6.52 18.32 18.93
N TRP A 186 7.02 18.56 20.16
CA TRP A 186 7.06 19.90 20.75
C TRP A 186 8.23 20.80 20.27
N ASN A 187 9.17 20.24 19.53
CA ASN A 187 10.42 20.91 19.18
C ASN A 187 10.35 21.54 17.78
N HIS A 188 9.70 22.69 17.69
CA HIS A 188 9.54 23.48 16.46
C HIS A 188 10.02 24.91 16.69
N PRO A 189 11.37 25.17 16.75
CA PRO A 189 11.91 26.52 16.92
C PRO A 189 11.42 27.44 15.80
N GLY A 190 10.93 28.62 16.16
CA GLY A 190 10.39 29.60 15.23
C GLY A 190 8.92 29.43 14.86
N HIS A 191 8.25 28.44 15.45
CA HIS A 191 6.82 28.17 15.23
C HIS A 191 6.03 28.12 16.56
N GLU A 192 6.53 28.83 17.55
CA GLU A 192 5.91 28.92 18.87
C GLU A 192 4.52 29.55 18.75
N GLY A 193 3.49 28.80 19.19
CA GLY A 193 2.10 29.24 19.14
C GLY A 193 1.34 28.83 17.86
N GLU A 194 1.97 28.12 16.93
CA GLU A 194 1.31 27.57 15.71
C GLU A 194 0.80 26.14 15.91
N ILE A 195 1.11 25.51 17.04
CA ILE A 195 0.83 24.12 17.35
C ILE A 195 -0.05 24.03 18.58
#